data_f1534feeee384d5321f3d452c5d2bb50
#
_entry.id   f1534feeee384d5321f3d452c5d2bb50
#
_cell.length_a   1.000
_cell.length_b   1.000
_cell.length_c   1.000
_cell.angle_alpha   90.00
_cell.angle_beta   90.00
_cell.angle_gamma   90.00
#
_symmetry.space_group_name_H-M   'P 1'
#
loop_
_entity.id
_entity.type
_entity.pdbx_description
1 polymer ?
#
loop_
_entity_poly.entity_id
_entity_poly.type
_entity_poly.pdbx_seq_one_letter_code
_entity_poly.pdbx_strand_id
1 'polypeptide(L)'
;MAKKVVNEEQLTQQEQKMKALMAAMAKIEKDFGKGSIMKMGDEQIENVEVIPTGSIGLNAALGVGGYPKGRIIEIYGPESSGKTTLAIHAIAEAQKAGGIAAFIDAEHAFDRFYAEKLGVDVSNLYISQPDNGEQALEIADQLIRSSAIDILVVDSVAALTPKKEIEGDMGDSAVGLHARLMSQALRKLTGTIAKTNTTCIFINQLREKIGVMFGNPETTTGGNALKFYASVRLDIRKVTTLKDGDQPIGNQVRVKVVKNKVAPPFRKAEFEITFGEGISKVGEIVDLGVENEIIKKSGSWFSYGDSKLGQGRDATKTLLQDNPELCEEIEAKIMEALKDK
;
A
#
# COMPACT_ATOMS: atom_id res chain seq x y z
N MET A 1 -45.11 33.38 25.78
CA MET A 1 -45.78 32.10 25.54
C MET A 1 -45.49 31.51 24.16
N ALA A 2 -45.43 32.27 23.07
CA ALA A 2 -45.21 31.74 21.72
C ALA A 2 -43.87 30.99 21.50
N LYS A 3 -42.74 31.44 22.10
CA LYS A 3 -41.43 30.76 21.98
C LYS A 3 -41.38 29.38 22.65
N LYS A 4 -42.17 29.12 23.68
CA LYS A 4 -42.22 27.86 24.39
C LYS A 4 -43.00 26.79 23.61
N VAL A 5 -44.10 27.19 22.97
CA VAL A 5 -44.98 26.33 22.17
C VAL A 5 -44.26 25.89 20.88
N VAL A 6 -43.53 26.79 20.21
CA VAL A 6 -42.76 26.46 19.02
C VAL A 6 -41.63 25.45 19.36
N ASN A 7 -41.03 25.51 20.54
CA ASN A 7 -39.99 24.58 20.98
C ASN A 7 -40.55 23.19 21.31
N GLU A 8 -41.75 23.09 21.85
CA GLU A 8 -42.43 21.82 22.14
C GLU A 8 -42.96 21.13 20.88
N GLU A 9 -43.47 21.85 19.90
CA GLU A 9 -43.84 21.30 18.58
C GLU A 9 -42.63 20.80 17.78
N GLN A 10 -41.48 21.50 17.85
CA GLN A 10 -40.25 21.06 17.22
C GLN A 10 -39.65 19.82 17.88
N LEU A 11 -39.71 19.72 19.20
CA LEU A 11 -39.29 18.54 19.96
C LEU A 11 -40.15 17.32 19.63
N THR A 12 -41.47 17.43 19.57
CA THR A 12 -42.39 16.36 19.19
C THR A 12 -42.20 15.91 17.74
N GLN A 13 -41.92 16.80 16.80
CA GLN A 13 -41.60 16.45 15.41
C GLN A 13 -40.27 15.69 15.33
N GLN A 14 -39.27 16.04 16.12
CA GLN A 14 -37.99 15.39 16.15
C GLN A 14 -38.07 13.98 16.75
N GLU A 15 -38.87 13.79 17.78
CA GLU A 15 -39.17 12.49 18.38
C GLU A 15 -39.89 11.55 17.38
N GLN A 16 -40.86 12.05 16.65
CA GLN A 16 -41.57 11.30 15.61
C GLN A 16 -40.63 10.88 14.47
N LYS A 17 -39.73 11.76 14.03
CA LYS A 17 -38.71 11.44 13.02
C LYS A 17 -37.74 10.37 13.51
N MET A 18 -37.31 10.48 14.77
CA MET A 18 -36.41 9.48 15.37
C MET A 18 -37.09 8.11 15.49
N LYS A 19 -38.34 8.05 15.87
CA LYS A 19 -39.12 6.82 15.95
C LYS A 19 -39.31 6.15 14.58
N ALA A 20 -39.58 6.95 13.56
CA ALA A 20 -39.67 6.47 12.18
C ALA A 20 -38.31 5.94 11.67
N LEU A 21 -37.20 6.64 11.98
CA LEU A 21 -35.85 6.20 11.63
C LEU A 21 -35.50 4.88 12.31
N MET A 22 -35.76 4.74 13.60
CA MET A 22 -35.52 3.48 14.34
C MET A 22 -36.32 2.30 13.77
N ALA A 23 -37.57 2.52 13.37
CA ALA A 23 -38.38 1.50 12.72
C ALA A 23 -37.81 1.11 11.35
N ALA A 24 -37.34 2.07 10.57
CA ALA A 24 -36.68 1.83 9.29
C ALA A 24 -35.37 1.06 9.46
N MET A 25 -34.53 1.42 10.46
CA MET A 25 -33.29 0.71 10.79
C MET A 25 -33.56 -0.75 11.17
N ALA A 26 -34.53 -0.99 12.06
CA ALA A 26 -34.93 -2.33 12.47
C ALA A 26 -35.41 -3.19 11.27
N LYS A 27 -36.11 -2.60 10.30
CA LYS A 27 -36.51 -3.26 9.08
C LYS A 27 -35.32 -3.59 8.17
N ILE A 28 -34.41 -2.65 8.01
CA ILE A 28 -33.17 -2.84 7.22
C ILE A 28 -32.34 -3.99 7.81
N GLU A 29 -32.15 -4.01 9.13
CA GLU A 29 -31.41 -5.09 9.80
C GLU A 29 -32.10 -6.45 9.68
N LYS A 30 -33.43 -6.47 9.70
CA LYS A 30 -34.20 -7.70 9.48
C LYS A 30 -34.07 -8.21 8.06
N ASP A 31 -34.11 -7.33 7.05
CA ASP A 31 -34.13 -7.69 5.64
C ASP A 31 -32.72 -7.99 5.11
N PHE A 32 -31.67 -7.32 5.64
CA PHE A 32 -30.30 -7.38 5.13
C PHE A 32 -29.27 -7.89 6.16
N GLY A 33 -29.65 -8.15 7.39
CA GLY A 33 -28.79 -8.63 8.46
C GLY A 33 -28.28 -7.51 9.38
N LYS A 34 -27.83 -7.89 10.60
CA LYS A 34 -27.24 -6.96 11.57
C LYS A 34 -26.00 -6.28 10.99
N GLY A 35 -25.84 -4.98 11.24
CA GLY A 35 -24.72 -4.18 10.73
C GLY A 35 -24.91 -3.66 9.31
N SER A 36 -26.08 -3.91 8.67
CA SER A 36 -26.40 -3.34 7.34
C SER A 36 -26.56 -1.82 7.36
N ILE A 37 -26.83 -1.25 8.52
CA ILE A 37 -26.86 0.20 8.79
C ILE A 37 -26.31 0.45 10.18
N MET A 38 -25.49 1.48 10.33
CA MET A 38 -24.89 1.88 11.60
C MET A 38 -24.87 3.40 11.73
N LYS A 39 -24.87 3.89 12.95
CA LYS A 39 -24.69 5.31 13.25
C LYS A 39 -23.23 5.55 13.63
N MET A 40 -22.52 6.36 12.85
CA MET A 40 -21.08 6.61 12.99
C MET A 40 -20.64 7.14 14.38
N GLY A 41 -21.56 7.63 15.21
CA GLY A 41 -21.23 8.10 16.56
C GLY A 41 -21.31 7.07 17.67
N ASP A 42 -21.82 5.87 17.38
CA ASP A 42 -22.03 4.82 18.38
C ASP A 42 -20.87 3.81 18.43
N GLU A 43 -19.95 3.84 17.46
CA GLU A 43 -18.74 3.02 17.42
C GLU A 43 -17.52 3.83 17.89
N GLN A 44 -16.68 3.20 18.68
CA GLN A 44 -15.32 3.69 18.92
C GLN A 44 -14.65 3.85 17.56
N ILE A 45 -13.88 4.93 17.37
CA ILE A 45 -13.04 5.11 16.18
C ILE A 45 -12.12 3.90 16.11
N GLU A 46 -12.49 2.90 15.31
CA GLU A 46 -11.62 1.75 15.07
C GLU A 46 -10.36 2.26 14.38
N ASN A 47 -9.23 2.01 15.00
CA ASN A 47 -7.95 2.22 14.34
C ASN A 47 -7.91 1.35 13.08
N VAL A 48 -7.57 1.96 11.95
CA VAL A 48 -7.42 1.24 10.69
C VAL A 48 -6.32 0.20 10.86
N GLU A 49 -6.68 -1.09 10.79
CA GLU A 49 -5.68 -2.15 10.76
C GLU A 49 -4.81 -2.04 9.51
N VAL A 50 -3.51 -2.28 9.67
CA VAL A 50 -2.54 -2.11 8.59
C VAL A 50 -1.53 -3.26 8.53
N ILE A 51 -0.92 -3.42 7.36
CA ILE A 51 0.30 -4.20 7.15
C ILE A 51 1.44 -3.20 6.96
N PRO A 52 2.52 -3.26 7.77
CA PRO A 52 3.66 -2.38 7.58
C PRO A 52 4.27 -2.52 6.18
N THR A 53 4.87 -1.45 5.68
CA THR A 53 5.43 -1.44 4.30
C THR A 53 6.87 -1.96 4.24
N GLY A 54 7.52 -2.12 5.37
CA GLY A 54 8.96 -2.36 5.47
C GLY A 54 9.80 -1.08 5.51
N SER A 55 9.21 0.09 5.25
CA SER A 55 9.83 1.41 5.33
C SER A 55 9.16 2.25 6.42
N ILE A 56 9.95 2.80 7.34
CA ILE A 56 9.48 3.66 8.43
C ILE A 56 8.85 4.94 7.86
N GLY A 57 9.54 5.58 6.92
CA GLY A 57 9.08 6.82 6.28
C GLY A 57 7.83 6.62 5.46
N LEU A 58 7.69 5.48 4.75
CA LEU A 58 6.48 5.19 3.98
C LEU A 58 5.30 4.89 4.91
N ASN A 59 5.52 4.17 6.01
CA ASN A 59 4.50 3.95 7.04
C ASN A 59 3.96 5.29 7.58
N ALA A 60 4.84 6.24 7.88
CA ALA A 60 4.46 7.59 8.31
C ALA A 60 3.76 8.39 7.19
N ALA A 61 4.25 8.29 5.94
CA ALA A 61 3.66 8.98 4.81
C ALA A 61 2.23 8.50 4.49
N LEU A 62 1.93 7.23 4.78
CA LEU A 62 0.57 6.67 4.67
C LEU A 62 -0.38 7.18 5.76
N GLY A 63 0.13 7.72 6.87
CA GLY A 63 -0.63 8.35 7.93
C GLY A 63 -1.37 7.41 8.87
N VAL A 64 -1.42 6.13 8.55
CA VAL A 64 -2.06 5.08 9.39
C VAL A 64 -1.05 3.98 9.80
N GLY A 65 0.24 4.14 9.43
CA GLY A 65 1.31 3.22 9.84
C GLY A 65 1.56 2.05 8.89
N GLY A 66 0.93 2.00 7.72
CA GLY A 66 1.12 0.92 6.75
C GLY A 66 0.04 0.86 5.67
N TYR A 67 0.01 -0.24 4.94
CA TYR A 67 -1.04 -0.54 3.97
C TYR A 67 -2.35 -0.89 4.68
N PRO A 68 -3.45 -0.16 4.46
CA PRO A 68 -4.71 -0.43 5.14
C PRO A 68 -5.29 -1.79 4.74
N LYS A 69 -5.69 -2.59 5.73
CA LYS A 69 -6.39 -3.85 5.51
C LYS A 69 -7.78 -3.61 4.92
N GLY A 70 -8.31 -4.60 4.20
CA GLY A 70 -9.61 -4.51 3.56
C GLY A 70 -9.67 -3.50 2.41
N ARG A 71 -8.52 -3.15 1.81
CA ARG A 71 -8.40 -2.11 0.79
C ARG A 71 -7.58 -2.55 -0.42
N ILE A 72 -7.86 -1.91 -1.54
CA ILE A 72 -7.06 -2.02 -2.77
C ILE A 72 -5.99 -0.93 -2.76
N ILE A 73 -4.75 -1.34 -2.99
CA ILE A 73 -3.58 -0.49 -3.13
C ILE A 73 -3.03 -0.64 -4.55
N GLU A 74 -2.71 0.45 -5.21
CA GLU A 74 -1.97 0.44 -6.46
C GLU A 74 -0.56 1.00 -6.23
N ILE A 75 0.47 0.21 -6.59
CA ILE A 75 1.87 0.64 -6.63
C ILE A 75 2.27 0.73 -8.09
N TYR A 76 2.66 1.91 -8.55
CA TYR A 76 3.04 2.11 -9.94
C TYR A 76 4.28 2.99 -10.09
N GLY A 77 4.96 2.86 -11.21
CA GLY A 77 6.18 3.61 -11.52
C GLY A 77 6.89 3.04 -12.75
N PRO A 78 8.01 3.65 -13.14
CA PRO A 78 8.86 3.14 -14.20
C PRO A 78 9.37 1.73 -13.93
N GLU A 79 9.91 1.10 -14.96
CA GLU A 79 10.63 -0.17 -14.81
C GLU A 79 11.81 -0.01 -13.83
N SER A 80 12.13 -1.07 -13.09
CA SER A 80 13.23 -1.11 -12.12
C SER A 80 13.19 -0.03 -11.02
N SER A 81 12.01 0.53 -10.73
CA SER A 81 11.82 1.54 -9.68
C SER A 81 11.66 0.95 -8.27
N GLY A 82 11.50 -0.39 -8.13
CA GLY A 82 11.32 -1.05 -6.84
C GLY A 82 9.87 -1.40 -6.47
N LYS A 83 8.92 -1.41 -7.44
CA LYS A 83 7.52 -1.76 -7.22
C LYS A 83 7.34 -3.13 -6.58
N THR A 84 7.92 -4.15 -7.21
CA THR A 84 7.88 -5.55 -6.73
C THR A 84 8.58 -5.68 -5.38
N THR A 85 9.70 -4.99 -5.17
CA THR A 85 10.40 -4.96 -3.88
C THR A 85 9.50 -4.47 -2.74
N LEU A 86 8.75 -3.37 -2.94
CA LEU A 86 7.78 -2.88 -1.95
C LEU A 86 6.69 -3.90 -1.64
N ALA A 87 6.17 -4.57 -2.66
CA ALA A 87 5.13 -5.58 -2.48
C ALA A 87 5.66 -6.84 -1.75
N ILE A 88 6.89 -7.27 -2.05
CA ILE A 88 7.53 -8.40 -1.36
C ILE A 88 7.80 -8.07 0.10
N HIS A 89 8.26 -6.85 0.44
CA HIS A 89 8.37 -6.41 1.84
C HIS A 89 7.02 -6.44 2.56
N ALA A 90 5.93 -6.02 1.90
CA ALA A 90 4.59 -6.09 2.50
C ALA A 90 4.18 -7.55 2.82
N ILE A 91 4.53 -8.50 1.93
CA ILE A 91 4.32 -9.94 2.19
C ILE A 91 5.11 -10.38 3.42
N ALA A 92 6.41 -10.04 3.48
CA ALA A 92 7.27 -10.39 4.61
C ALA A 92 6.72 -9.84 5.93
N GLU A 93 6.28 -8.59 5.96
CA GLU A 93 5.68 -7.97 7.15
C GLU A 93 4.33 -8.60 7.53
N ALA A 94 3.50 -8.98 6.57
CA ALA A 94 2.26 -9.71 6.82
C ALA A 94 2.53 -11.09 7.45
N GLN A 95 3.49 -11.85 6.91
CA GLN A 95 3.88 -13.17 7.44
C GLN A 95 4.51 -13.07 8.83
N LYS A 96 5.34 -12.06 9.12
CA LYS A 96 5.87 -11.79 10.47
C LYS A 96 4.77 -11.59 11.51
N ALA A 97 3.64 -11.00 11.10
CA ALA A 97 2.47 -10.84 11.94
C ALA A 97 1.57 -12.10 12.02
N GLY A 98 1.99 -13.21 11.42
CA GLY A 98 1.24 -14.46 11.37
C GLY A 98 0.18 -14.51 10.27
N GLY A 99 0.17 -13.55 9.35
CA GLY A 99 -0.77 -13.48 8.23
C GLY A 99 -0.41 -14.42 7.09
N ILE A 100 -1.42 -14.77 6.30
CA ILE A 100 -1.30 -15.64 5.13
C ILE A 100 -1.23 -14.77 3.87
N ALA A 101 -0.21 -15.03 3.03
CA ALA A 101 0.08 -14.26 1.84
C ALA A 101 -0.09 -15.08 0.56
N ALA A 102 -0.60 -14.42 -0.48
CA ALA A 102 -0.66 -14.97 -1.83
C ALA A 102 -0.08 -14.00 -2.86
N PHE A 103 0.52 -14.54 -3.92
CA PHE A 103 1.12 -13.80 -5.01
C PHE A 103 0.63 -14.34 -6.36
N ILE A 104 0.07 -13.47 -7.17
CA ILE A 104 -0.31 -13.78 -8.56
C ILE A 104 0.77 -13.20 -9.47
N ASP A 105 1.62 -14.09 -9.98
CA ASP A 105 2.75 -13.78 -10.86
C ASP A 105 2.31 -13.86 -12.33
N ALA A 106 1.69 -12.79 -12.82
CA ALA A 106 1.26 -12.70 -14.22
C ALA A 106 2.41 -12.40 -15.19
N GLU A 107 3.56 -11.94 -14.69
CA GLU A 107 4.76 -11.72 -15.50
C GLU A 107 5.66 -12.96 -15.60
N HIS A 108 5.39 -14.02 -14.81
CA HIS A 108 6.22 -15.24 -14.69
C HIS A 108 7.69 -14.94 -14.33
N ALA A 109 7.88 -13.95 -13.44
CA ALA A 109 9.20 -13.39 -13.10
C ALA A 109 9.50 -13.37 -11.60
N PHE A 110 8.73 -14.12 -10.78
CA PHE A 110 8.94 -14.16 -9.34
C PHE A 110 10.26 -14.80 -8.97
N ASP A 111 11.13 -14.03 -8.30
CA ASP A 111 12.42 -14.50 -7.80
C ASP A 111 12.28 -14.97 -6.34
N ARG A 112 12.27 -16.30 -6.16
CA ARG A 112 12.19 -16.94 -4.86
C ARG A 112 13.36 -16.58 -3.95
N PHE A 113 14.59 -16.57 -4.47
CA PHE A 113 15.78 -16.30 -3.68
C PHE A 113 15.84 -14.85 -3.20
N TYR A 114 15.39 -13.95 -4.06
CA TYR A 114 15.26 -12.54 -3.67
C TYR A 114 14.19 -12.37 -2.60
N ALA A 115 13.02 -13.00 -2.74
CA ALA A 115 11.96 -12.95 -1.74
C ALA A 115 12.40 -13.49 -0.37
N GLU A 116 13.13 -14.61 -0.33
CA GLU A 116 13.71 -15.16 0.90
C GLU A 116 14.67 -14.15 1.58
N LYS A 117 15.52 -13.48 0.81
CA LYS A 117 16.42 -12.44 1.34
C LYS A 117 15.69 -11.24 1.93
N LEU A 118 14.52 -10.90 1.40
CA LEU A 118 13.67 -9.83 1.93
C LEU A 118 12.86 -10.28 3.15
N GLY A 119 12.99 -11.52 3.58
CA GLY A 119 12.37 -12.07 4.78
C GLY A 119 11.02 -12.75 4.55
N VAL A 120 10.69 -13.08 3.29
CA VAL A 120 9.50 -13.88 2.97
C VAL A 120 9.75 -15.35 3.31
N ASP A 121 8.83 -15.94 4.06
CA ASP A 121 8.75 -17.39 4.18
C ASP A 121 8.10 -17.97 2.91
N VAL A 122 8.94 -18.34 1.96
CA VAL A 122 8.50 -18.86 0.66
C VAL A 122 7.83 -20.23 0.76
N SER A 123 8.07 -20.97 1.86
CA SER A 123 7.44 -22.27 2.11
C SER A 123 5.96 -22.11 2.45
N ASN A 124 5.57 -20.92 2.95
CA ASN A 124 4.22 -20.55 3.32
C ASN A 124 3.63 -19.45 2.42
N LEU A 125 4.23 -19.20 1.26
CA LEU A 125 3.70 -18.30 0.25
C LEU A 125 2.91 -19.05 -0.81
N TYR A 126 1.64 -18.70 -1.00
CA TYR A 126 0.83 -19.24 -2.09
C TYR A 126 1.10 -18.44 -3.36
N ILE A 127 1.58 -19.10 -4.42
CA ILE A 127 1.88 -18.48 -5.70
C ILE A 127 1.04 -19.08 -6.82
N SER A 128 0.56 -18.24 -7.73
CA SER A 128 -0.14 -18.66 -8.95
C SER A 128 0.44 -17.94 -10.16
N GLN A 129 0.62 -18.68 -11.25
CA GLN A 129 1.09 -18.20 -12.54
C GLN A 129 0.01 -18.45 -13.59
N PRO A 130 -0.96 -17.54 -13.74
CA PRO A 130 -2.11 -17.71 -14.62
C PRO A 130 -1.75 -17.49 -16.10
N ASP A 131 -2.47 -18.18 -17.01
CA ASP A 131 -2.28 -18.06 -18.45
C ASP A 131 -2.87 -16.79 -19.06
N ASN A 132 -3.85 -16.17 -18.40
CA ASN A 132 -4.56 -14.98 -18.87
C ASN A 132 -5.15 -14.15 -17.71
N GLY A 133 -5.58 -12.94 -18.02
CA GLY A 133 -6.09 -11.99 -17.04
C GLY A 133 -7.38 -12.43 -16.36
N GLU A 134 -8.29 -13.09 -17.07
CA GLU A 134 -9.53 -13.64 -16.50
C GLU A 134 -9.23 -14.71 -15.45
N GLN A 135 -8.32 -15.63 -15.74
CA GLN A 135 -7.88 -16.67 -14.80
C GLN A 135 -7.21 -16.06 -13.56
N ALA A 136 -6.31 -15.09 -13.75
CA ALA A 136 -5.66 -14.38 -12.65
C ALA A 136 -6.66 -13.74 -11.69
N LEU A 137 -7.65 -13.02 -12.24
CA LEU A 137 -8.63 -12.29 -11.45
C LEU A 137 -9.69 -13.20 -10.83
N GLU A 138 -10.00 -14.34 -11.44
CA GLU A 138 -10.87 -15.35 -10.85
C GLU A 138 -10.18 -16.07 -9.68
N ILE A 139 -8.89 -16.41 -9.80
CA ILE A 139 -8.07 -16.96 -8.72
C ILE A 139 -8.02 -15.95 -7.56
N ALA A 140 -7.79 -14.66 -7.86
CA ALA A 140 -7.83 -13.60 -6.85
C ALA A 140 -9.18 -13.55 -6.12
N ASP A 141 -10.30 -13.60 -6.85
CA ASP A 141 -11.64 -13.57 -6.25
C ASP A 141 -11.86 -14.78 -5.33
N GLN A 142 -11.47 -15.98 -5.73
CA GLN A 142 -11.62 -17.18 -4.90
C GLN A 142 -10.75 -17.12 -3.63
N LEU A 143 -9.49 -16.68 -3.75
CA LEU A 143 -8.59 -16.53 -2.60
C LEU A 143 -9.14 -15.50 -1.59
N ILE A 144 -9.60 -14.35 -2.06
CA ILE A 144 -10.17 -13.30 -1.21
C ILE A 144 -11.46 -13.78 -0.55
N ARG A 145 -12.35 -14.47 -1.28
CA ARG A 145 -13.62 -15.03 -0.75
C ARG A 145 -13.41 -16.09 0.32
N SER A 146 -12.27 -16.76 0.32
CA SER A 146 -11.95 -17.74 1.37
C SER A 146 -11.84 -17.11 2.75
N SER A 147 -11.65 -15.78 2.84
CA SER A 147 -11.40 -15.02 4.05
C SER A 147 -10.14 -15.47 4.83
N ALA A 148 -9.29 -16.29 4.21
CA ALA A 148 -8.07 -16.81 4.83
C ALA A 148 -6.82 -16.00 4.46
N ILE A 149 -6.90 -15.13 3.45
CA ILE A 149 -5.74 -14.39 2.93
C ILE A 149 -5.70 -12.99 3.53
N ASP A 150 -4.61 -12.63 4.20
CA ASP A 150 -4.38 -11.29 4.75
C ASP A 150 -3.86 -10.32 3.69
N ILE A 151 -2.99 -10.80 2.80
CA ILE A 151 -2.42 -10.01 1.71
C ILE A 151 -2.40 -10.80 0.40
N LEU A 152 -2.85 -10.16 -0.67
CA LEU A 152 -2.75 -10.65 -2.04
C LEU A 152 -2.01 -9.61 -2.89
N VAL A 153 -0.98 -10.06 -3.61
CA VAL A 153 -0.25 -9.24 -4.58
C VAL A 153 -0.53 -9.73 -5.99
N VAL A 154 -0.78 -8.82 -6.92
CA VAL A 154 -0.91 -9.10 -8.36
C VAL A 154 0.20 -8.34 -9.10
N ASP A 155 1.16 -9.06 -9.66
CA ASP A 155 2.29 -8.51 -10.40
C ASP A 155 2.31 -9.05 -11.84
N SER A 156 2.01 -8.27 -12.83
CA SER A 156 1.49 -6.91 -12.78
C SER A 156 0.19 -6.76 -13.58
N VAL A 157 -0.55 -5.66 -13.35
CA VAL A 157 -1.76 -5.34 -14.13
C VAL A 157 -1.47 -5.32 -15.63
N ALA A 158 -0.29 -4.87 -16.04
CA ALA A 158 0.12 -4.81 -17.45
C ALA A 158 0.15 -6.19 -18.12
N ALA A 159 0.40 -7.25 -17.36
CA ALA A 159 0.49 -8.62 -17.84
C ALA A 159 -0.85 -9.39 -17.80
N LEU A 160 -1.91 -8.78 -17.26
CA LEU A 160 -3.26 -9.37 -17.24
C LEU A 160 -3.91 -9.31 -18.62
N THR A 161 -3.33 -10.03 -19.59
CA THR A 161 -3.83 -10.06 -20.97
C THR A 161 -5.18 -10.76 -21.03
N PRO A 162 -6.23 -10.14 -21.63
CA PRO A 162 -7.52 -10.79 -21.82
C PRO A 162 -7.40 -12.05 -22.67
N LYS A 163 -8.12 -13.12 -22.29
CA LYS A 163 -8.11 -14.39 -23.02
C LYS A 163 -8.41 -14.22 -24.51
N LYS A 164 -9.40 -13.37 -24.83
CA LYS A 164 -9.76 -13.08 -26.21
C LYS A 164 -8.62 -12.46 -27.03
N GLU A 165 -7.74 -11.70 -26.39
CA GLU A 165 -6.56 -11.11 -27.03
C GLU A 165 -5.50 -12.18 -27.32
N ILE A 166 -5.34 -13.16 -26.41
CA ILE A 166 -4.41 -14.29 -26.57
C ILE A 166 -4.89 -15.27 -27.69
N GLU A 167 -6.20 -15.50 -27.77
CA GLU A 167 -6.81 -16.42 -28.76
C GLU A 167 -7.01 -15.78 -30.14
N GLY A 168 -6.84 -14.46 -30.27
CA GLY A 168 -6.93 -13.73 -31.53
C GLY A 168 -5.68 -13.87 -32.40
N ASP A 169 -5.82 -13.50 -33.68
CA ASP A 169 -4.69 -13.49 -34.60
C ASP A 169 -3.77 -12.30 -34.34
N MET A 170 -2.48 -12.46 -34.70
CA MET A 170 -1.50 -11.37 -34.61
C MET A 170 -1.93 -10.18 -35.49
N GLY A 171 -2.18 -9.03 -34.84
CA GLY A 171 -2.66 -7.81 -35.50
C GLY A 171 -4.13 -7.51 -35.28
N ASP A 172 -4.88 -8.38 -34.62
CA ASP A 172 -6.26 -8.11 -34.23
C ASP A 172 -6.35 -6.94 -33.24
N SER A 173 -7.41 -6.15 -33.38
CA SER A 173 -7.64 -5.03 -32.48
C SER A 173 -8.24 -5.47 -31.15
N ALA A 174 -7.47 -5.34 -30.09
CA ALA A 174 -7.88 -5.63 -28.70
C ALA A 174 -8.27 -4.38 -27.89
N VAL A 175 -8.59 -3.27 -28.55
CA VAL A 175 -8.85 -1.98 -27.91
C VAL A 175 -9.92 -2.08 -26.83
N GLY A 176 -9.57 -1.68 -25.61
CA GLY A 176 -10.47 -1.58 -24.48
C GLY A 176 -10.80 -2.91 -23.77
N LEU A 177 -10.36 -4.07 -24.26
CA LEU A 177 -10.63 -5.36 -23.60
C LEU A 177 -10.04 -5.40 -22.20
N HIS A 178 -8.76 -5.03 -22.05
CA HIS A 178 -8.07 -4.98 -20.77
C HIS A 178 -8.75 -4.02 -19.77
N ALA A 179 -9.12 -2.81 -20.20
CA ALA A 179 -9.82 -1.86 -19.34
C ALA A 179 -11.21 -2.37 -18.90
N ARG A 180 -11.91 -3.10 -19.77
CA ARG A 180 -13.20 -3.72 -19.46
C ARG A 180 -13.04 -4.85 -18.46
N LEU A 181 -12.03 -5.72 -18.62
CA LEU A 181 -11.70 -6.80 -17.71
C LEU A 181 -11.40 -6.24 -16.31
N MET A 182 -10.52 -5.25 -16.20
CA MET A 182 -10.18 -4.60 -14.92
C MET A 182 -11.39 -3.94 -14.27
N SER A 183 -12.24 -3.26 -15.05
CA SER A 183 -13.47 -2.63 -14.53
C SER A 183 -14.46 -3.65 -13.97
N GLN A 184 -14.61 -4.79 -14.62
CA GLN A 184 -15.49 -5.87 -14.18
C GLN A 184 -14.95 -6.53 -12.90
N ALA A 185 -13.66 -6.86 -12.87
CA ALA A 185 -13.02 -7.50 -11.73
C ALA A 185 -13.07 -6.62 -10.49
N LEU A 186 -12.67 -5.36 -10.59
CA LEU A 186 -12.62 -4.44 -9.45
C LEU A 186 -14.00 -4.17 -8.85
N ARG A 187 -15.07 -4.15 -9.66
CA ARG A 187 -16.45 -4.09 -9.14
C ARG A 187 -16.82 -5.28 -8.29
N LYS A 188 -16.37 -6.49 -8.66
CA LYS A 188 -16.60 -7.72 -7.88
C LYS A 188 -15.74 -7.76 -6.61
N LEU A 189 -14.44 -7.48 -6.77
CA LEU A 189 -13.44 -7.65 -5.72
C LEU A 189 -13.57 -6.63 -4.57
N THR A 190 -13.90 -5.37 -4.86
CA THR A 190 -13.86 -4.28 -3.87
C THR A 190 -14.73 -4.58 -2.64
N GLY A 191 -15.96 -5.04 -2.86
CA GLY A 191 -16.88 -5.36 -1.77
C GLY A 191 -16.44 -6.58 -0.95
N THR A 192 -15.85 -7.57 -1.61
CA THR A 192 -15.34 -8.79 -0.95
C THR A 192 -14.08 -8.46 -0.15
N ILE A 193 -13.13 -7.74 -0.72
CA ILE A 193 -11.90 -7.27 -0.07
C ILE A 193 -12.20 -6.55 1.25
N ALA A 194 -13.17 -5.63 1.25
CA ALA A 194 -13.56 -4.91 2.45
C ALA A 194 -14.17 -5.82 3.52
N LYS A 195 -14.96 -6.83 3.13
CA LYS A 195 -15.60 -7.77 4.06
C LYS A 195 -14.63 -8.80 4.66
N THR A 196 -13.64 -9.23 3.87
CA THR A 196 -12.66 -10.23 4.29
C THR A 196 -11.43 -9.62 4.95
N ASN A 197 -11.36 -8.31 5.03
CA ASN A 197 -10.22 -7.54 5.58
C ASN A 197 -8.88 -7.86 4.88
N THR A 198 -8.93 -8.30 3.61
CA THR A 198 -7.75 -8.63 2.81
C THR A 198 -7.11 -7.37 2.26
N THR A 199 -5.78 -7.22 2.38
CA THR A 199 -5.02 -6.19 1.67
C THR A 199 -4.71 -6.67 0.26
N CYS A 200 -5.16 -5.94 -0.77
CA CYS A 200 -4.92 -6.33 -2.17
C CYS A 200 -4.03 -5.29 -2.86
N ILE A 201 -2.80 -5.67 -3.21
CA ILE A 201 -1.82 -4.82 -3.89
C ILE A 201 -1.78 -5.18 -5.37
N PHE A 202 -2.06 -4.18 -6.22
CA PHE A 202 -1.86 -4.26 -7.67
C PHE A 202 -0.60 -3.49 -8.05
N ILE A 203 0.37 -4.18 -8.62
CA ILE A 203 1.54 -3.55 -9.24
C ILE A 203 1.16 -3.14 -10.65
N ASN A 204 1.51 -1.90 -11.05
CA ASN A 204 1.16 -1.39 -12.36
C ASN A 204 2.35 -0.70 -13.04
N GLN A 205 2.34 -0.70 -14.34
CA GLN A 205 3.36 -0.06 -15.18
C GLN A 205 2.85 1.27 -15.71
N LEU A 206 3.76 2.19 -15.95
CA LEU A 206 3.50 3.44 -16.64
C LEU A 206 3.58 3.25 -18.15
N ARG A 207 2.71 3.95 -18.86
CA ARG A 207 2.73 4.10 -20.32
C ARG A 207 2.60 5.58 -20.65
N GLU A 208 3.11 5.98 -21.77
CA GLU A 208 2.97 7.33 -22.29
C GLU A 208 1.81 7.38 -23.28
N LYS A 209 0.96 8.38 -23.12
CA LYS A 209 -0.11 8.67 -24.08
C LYS A 209 0.49 9.40 -25.27
N ILE A 210 0.35 8.84 -26.45
CA ILE A 210 0.76 9.46 -27.70
C ILE A 210 -0.10 10.70 -27.95
N GLY A 211 0.53 11.82 -28.36
CA GLY A 211 -0.16 13.05 -28.80
C GLY A 211 -0.57 14.01 -27.67
N VAL A 212 -0.15 13.79 -26.43
CA VAL A 212 -0.37 14.75 -25.34
C VAL A 212 0.71 15.83 -25.40
N MET A 213 0.39 17.00 -25.95
CA MET A 213 1.32 18.14 -26.03
C MET A 213 1.37 18.97 -24.74
N PHE A 214 0.32 18.92 -23.90
CA PHE A 214 0.24 19.69 -22.65
C PHE A 214 -0.25 18.78 -21.52
N GLY A 215 0.30 18.96 -20.30
CA GLY A 215 -0.02 18.16 -19.12
C GLY A 215 0.86 16.92 -18.96
N ASN A 216 0.45 16.01 -18.10
CA ASN A 216 1.21 14.77 -17.83
C ASN A 216 0.79 13.66 -18.83
N PRO A 217 1.69 13.22 -19.73
CA PRO A 217 1.41 12.14 -20.68
C PRO A 217 1.34 10.75 -20.02
N GLU A 218 1.90 10.59 -18.82
CA GLU A 218 1.98 9.31 -18.15
C GLU A 218 0.61 8.79 -17.71
N THR A 219 0.36 7.52 -17.94
CA THR A 219 -0.83 6.81 -17.48
C THR A 219 -0.49 5.39 -17.09
N THR A 220 -1.27 4.82 -16.19
CA THR A 220 -1.17 3.39 -15.83
C THR A 220 -1.95 2.51 -16.78
N THR A 221 -1.57 1.23 -16.93
CA THR A 221 -2.27 0.24 -17.75
C THR A 221 -3.61 -0.19 -17.11
N GLY A 222 -4.48 -0.87 -17.87
CA GLY A 222 -5.75 -1.36 -17.35
C GLY A 222 -6.87 -0.31 -17.29
N GLY A 223 -6.70 0.84 -17.95
CA GLY A 223 -7.70 1.92 -17.99
C GLY A 223 -7.77 2.72 -16.68
N ASN A 224 -8.96 3.27 -16.40
CA ASN A 224 -9.15 4.14 -15.25
C ASN A 224 -9.73 3.45 -14.00
N ALA A 225 -10.15 2.18 -14.10
CA ALA A 225 -10.88 1.53 -13.02
C ALA A 225 -10.06 1.49 -11.71
N LEU A 226 -8.79 1.10 -11.77
CA LEU A 226 -7.92 1.00 -10.61
C LEU A 226 -7.70 2.38 -9.94
N LYS A 227 -7.64 3.46 -10.73
CA LYS A 227 -7.54 4.84 -10.20
C LYS A 227 -8.73 5.22 -9.31
N PHE A 228 -9.92 4.69 -9.60
CA PHE A 228 -11.14 4.94 -8.82
C PHE A 228 -11.25 3.99 -7.63
N TYR A 229 -11.03 2.69 -7.83
CA TYR A 229 -11.23 1.66 -6.81
C TYR A 229 -10.13 1.61 -5.77
N ALA A 230 -8.87 1.89 -6.11
CA ALA A 230 -7.78 1.93 -5.15
C ALA A 230 -8.04 2.97 -4.05
N SER A 231 -7.87 2.54 -2.80
CA SER A 231 -7.91 3.43 -1.63
C SER A 231 -6.60 4.18 -1.45
N VAL A 232 -5.49 3.55 -1.79
CA VAL A 232 -4.14 4.12 -1.77
C VAL A 232 -3.51 3.92 -3.14
N ARG A 233 -2.81 4.95 -3.64
CA ARG A 233 -2.01 4.89 -4.86
C ARG A 233 -0.64 5.47 -4.59
N LEU A 234 0.39 4.70 -4.90
CA LEU A 234 1.79 5.02 -4.67
C LEU A 234 2.52 5.15 -6.01
N ASP A 235 3.14 6.30 -6.24
CA ASP A 235 4.04 6.55 -7.36
C ASP A 235 5.48 6.39 -6.85
N ILE A 236 6.16 5.32 -7.26
CA ILE A 236 7.56 5.06 -6.89
C ILE A 236 8.48 5.43 -8.04
N ARG A 237 9.50 6.24 -7.74
CA ARG A 237 10.50 6.73 -8.70
C ARG A 237 11.90 6.53 -8.16
N LYS A 238 12.81 6.10 -9.03
CA LYS A 238 14.24 6.18 -8.77
C LYS A 238 14.70 7.63 -8.82
N VAL A 239 15.42 8.06 -7.79
CA VAL A 239 16.01 9.42 -7.69
C VAL A 239 17.43 9.39 -8.19
N THR A 240 18.24 8.46 -7.67
CA THR A 240 19.64 8.28 -8.05
C THR A 240 20.07 6.83 -7.88
N THR A 241 21.16 6.45 -8.52
CA THR A 241 21.81 5.15 -8.31
C THR A 241 22.85 5.28 -7.22
N LEU A 242 22.81 4.40 -6.25
CA LEU A 242 23.83 4.27 -5.20
C LEU A 242 24.98 3.44 -5.77
N LYS A 243 26.20 3.88 -5.50
CA LYS A 243 27.42 3.24 -6.00
C LYS A 243 28.43 3.04 -4.88
N ASP A 244 29.16 1.93 -4.95
CA ASP A 244 30.41 1.74 -4.22
C ASP A 244 31.56 1.78 -5.24
N GLY A 245 32.34 2.87 -5.21
CA GLY A 245 33.23 3.22 -6.33
C GLY A 245 32.44 3.41 -7.64
N ASP A 246 32.75 2.61 -8.64
CA ASP A 246 32.05 2.61 -9.94
C ASP A 246 30.90 1.60 -10.02
N GLN A 247 30.78 0.71 -9.03
CA GLN A 247 29.80 -0.38 -9.05
C GLN A 247 28.44 0.07 -8.50
N PRO A 248 27.34 -0.07 -9.26
CA PRO A 248 26.00 0.17 -8.73
C PRO A 248 25.63 -0.87 -7.67
N ILE A 249 25.26 -0.42 -6.47
CA ILE A 249 24.86 -1.27 -5.34
C ILE A 249 23.38 -1.16 -4.98
N GLY A 250 22.69 -0.14 -5.47
CA GLY A 250 21.29 0.10 -5.16
C GLY A 250 20.74 1.36 -5.79
N ASN A 251 19.55 1.74 -5.38
CA ASN A 251 18.89 2.97 -5.82
C ASN A 251 18.32 3.72 -4.61
N GLN A 252 18.49 5.03 -4.61
CA GLN A 252 17.66 5.94 -3.82
C GLN A 252 16.32 6.07 -4.53
N VAL A 253 15.24 5.79 -3.83
CA VAL A 253 13.89 5.87 -4.38
C VAL A 253 13.04 6.88 -3.62
N ARG A 254 12.08 7.46 -4.33
CA ARG A 254 11.03 8.32 -3.75
C ARG A 254 9.68 7.68 -4.02
N VAL A 255 8.89 7.52 -2.97
CA VAL A 255 7.50 7.08 -3.05
C VAL A 255 6.59 8.24 -2.68
N LYS A 256 5.69 8.62 -3.60
CA LYS A 256 4.68 9.65 -3.38
C LYS A 256 3.32 9.00 -3.21
N VAL A 257 2.63 9.33 -2.12
CA VAL A 257 1.24 8.93 -1.87
C VAL A 257 0.34 9.85 -2.68
N VAL A 258 -0.02 9.45 -3.90
CA VAL A 258 -0.81 10.33 -4.81
C VAL A 258 -2.30 10.27 -4.57
N LYS A 259 -2.78 9.22 -3.90
CA LYS A 259 -4.15 9.06 -3.43
C LYS A 259 -4.15 8.31 -2.11
N ASN A 260 -4.97 8.79 -1.18
CA ASN A 260 -5.18 8.12 0.10
C ASN A 260 -6.61 8.41 0.59
N LYS A 261 -7.36 7.35 0.90
CA LYS A 261 -8.74 7.45 1.43
C LYS A 261 -8.80 7.26 2.96
N VAL A 262 -7.67 6.94 3.60
CA VAL A 262 -7.60 6.67 5.05
C VAL A 262 -6.82 7.73 5.82
N ALA A 263 -6.08 8.60 5.12
CA ALA A 263 -5.34 9.73 5.69
C ALA A 263 -5.12 10.82 4.62
N PRO A 264 -4.62 12.02 4.96
CA PRO A 264 -4.29 13.06 3.98
C PRO A 264 -3.25 12.56 2.95
N PRO A 265 -3.51 12.73 1.64
CA PRO A 265 -2.61 12.32 0.57
C PRO A 265 -1.44 13.32 0.38
N PHE A 266 -0.58 13.03 -0.62
CA PHE A 266 0.52 13.84 -1.15
C PHE A 266 1.78 13.88 -0.30
N ARG A 267 1.84 13.14 0.81
CA ARG A 267 3.08 12.89 1.53
C ARG A 267 4.01 12.04 0.69
N LYS A 268 5.29 12.10 0.99
CA LYS A 268 6.35 11.33 0.31
C LYS A 268 7.30 10.71 1.32
N ALA A 269 7.89 9.60 0.94
CA ALA A 269 9.00 8.97 1.62
C ALA A 269 10.16 8.76 0.65
N GLU A 270 11.39 8.88 1.14
CA GLU A 270 12.61 8.59 0.40
C GLU A 270 13.45 7.61 1.18
N PHE A 271 13.91 6.55 0.52
CA PHE A 271 14.74 5.52 1.14
C PHE A 271 15.59 4.79 0.10
N GLU A 272 16.56 4.03 0.57
CA GLU A 272 17.42 3.22 -0.26
C GLU A 272 16.84 1.81 -0.46
N ILE A 273 16.95 1.31 -1.69
CA ILE A 273 16.78 -0.10 -2.04
C ILE A 273 18.14 -0.62 -2.49
N THR A 274 18.73 -1.49 -1.69
CA THR A 274 20.00 -2.18 -2.00
C THR A 274 19.70 -3.41 -2.85
N PHE A 275 20.49 -3.62 -3.90
CA PHE A 275 20.31 -4.78 -4.77
C PHE A 275 20.56 -6.09 -4.01
N GLY A 276 19.61 -7.00 -4.10
CA GLY A 276 19.67 -8.28 -3.39
C GLY A 276 19.32 -8.25 -1.90
N GLU A 277 19.12 -7.07 -1.29
CA GLU A 277 18.82 -6.92 0.14
C GLU A 277 17.49 -6.17 0.41
N GLY A 278 17.00 -5.41 -0.58
CA GLY A 278 15.76 -4.67 -0.46
C GLY A 278 15.90 -3.33 0.25
N ILE A 279 14.89 -2.92 1.01
CA ILE A 279 14.84 -1.64 1.71
C ILE A 279 15.90 -1.59 2.82
N SER A 280 16.78 -0.59 2.78
CA SER A 280 17.81 -0.37 3.80
C SER A 280 17.20 0.28 5.04
N LYS A 281 16.67 -0.54 5.97
CA LYS A 281 16.05 -0.04 7.20
C LYS A 281 17.03 0.81 8.03
N VAL A 282 18.28 0.38 8.19
CA VAL A 282 19.30 1.13 8.95
C VAL A 282 19.65 2.45 8.24
N GLY A 283 19.72 2.45 6.91
CA GLY A 283 19.92 3.67 6.13
C GLY A 283 18.79 4.68 6.37
N GLU A 284 17.56 4.21 6.41
CA GLU A 284 16.37 5.03 6.69
C GLU A 284 16.37 5.59 8.12
N ILE A 285 16.80 4.78 9.11
CA ILE A 285 16.96 5.22 10.51
C ILE A 285 17.98 6.36 10.61
N VAL A 286 19.11 6.27 9.90
CA VAL A 286 20.11 7.36 9.90
C VAL A 286 19.52 8.63 9.29
N ASP A 287 18.85 8.53 8.13
CA ASP A 287 18.32 9.69 7.42
C ASP A 287 17.17 10.34 8.19
N LEU A 288 16.19 9.57 8.66
CA LEU A 288 15.08 10.05 9.47
C LEU A 288 15.53 10.55 10.83
N GLY A 289 16.56 9.92 11.43
CA GLY A 289 17.16 10.35 12.67
C GLY A 289 17.77 11.75 12.55
N VAL A 290 18.42 12.04 11.45
CA VAL A 290 18.96 13.38 11.15
C VAL A 290 17.83 14.38 10.85
N GLU A 291 16.85 14.00 10.03
CA GLU A 291 15.71 14.85 9.67
C GLU A 291 14.88 15.28 10.89
N ASN A 292 14.76 14.39 11.89
CA ASN A 292 14.01 14.65 13.12
C ASN A 292 14.91 15.11 14.29
N GLU A 293 16.16 15.51 14.02
CA GLU A 293 17.12 16.03 15.01
C GLU A 293 17.44 15.07 16.17
N ILE A 294 17.13 13.79 16.02
CA ILE A 294 17.46 12.71 16.96
C ILE A 294 18.94 12.35 16.82
N ILE A 295 19.42 12.22 15.59
CA ILE A 295 20.84 12.10 15.25
C ILE A 295 21.34 13.48 14.86
N LYS A 296 22.37 13.98 15.55
CA LYS A 296 23.01 15.25 15.22
C LYS A 296 24.07 15.03 14.16
N LYS A 297 24.03 15.82 13.09
CA LYS A 297 25.03 15.85 12.04
C LYS A 297 25.84 17.16 12.12
N SER A 298 27.14 17.06 12.33
CA SER A 298 28.07 18.20 12.34
C SER A 298 29.20 17.95 11.35
N GLY A 299 29.14 18.62 10.21
CA GLY A 299 30.02 18.33 9.08
C GLY A 299 29.86 16.88 8.60
N SER A 300 30.93 16.10 8.66
CA SER A 300 30.90 14.66 8.31
C SER A 300 30.60 13.74 9.51
N TRP A 301 30.50 14.28 10.74
CA TRP A 301 30.28 13.49 11.93
C TRP A 301 28.81 13.37 12.31
N PHE A 302 28.43 12.14 12.68
CA PHE A 302 27.13 11.81 13.22
C PHE A 302 27.26 11.47 14.71
N SER A 303 26.32 11.94 15.54
CA SER A 303 26.30 11.68 16.98
C SER A 303 24.86 11.50 17.48
N TYR A 304 24.74 10.72 18.55
CA TYR A 304 23.49 10.50 19.26
C TYR A 304 23.74 10.71 20.77
N GLY A 305 23.03 11.68 21.36
CA GLY A 305 23.40 12.18 22.69
C GLY A 305 24.85 12.68 22.72
N ASP A 306 25.63 12.15 23.65
CA ASP A 306 27.06 12.46 23.80
C ASP A 306 27.98 11.48 23.05
N SER A 307 27.40 10.44 22.41
CA SER A 307 28.15 9.39 21.73
C SER A 307 28.34 9.70 20.26
N LYS A 308 29.55 9.52 19.72
CA LYS A 308 29.85 9.59 18.30
C LYS A 308 29.43 8.28 17.65
N LEU A 309 28.59 8.36 16.57
CA LEU A 309 28.16 7.20 15.78
C LEU A 309 29.15 6.88 14.66
N GLY A 310 29.76 7.89 14.04
CA GLY A 310 30.71 7.67 12.96
C GLY A 310 31.02 8.91 12.15
N GLN A 311 32.07 8.83 11.33
CA GLN A 311 32.36 9.82 10.31
C GLN A 311 31.84 9.34 8.96
N GLY A 312 30.83 10.03 8.44
CA GLY A 312 30.11 9.64 7.23
C GLY A 312 28.90 8.75 7.52
N ARG A 313 27.98 8.73 6.55
CA ARG A 313 26.72 8.01 6.64
C ARG A 313 26.92 6.49 6.69
N ASP A 314 27.85 5.96 5.88
CA ASP A 314 28.08 4.52 5.78
C ASP A 314 28.72 3.97 7.06
N ALA A 315 29.70 4.69 7.66
CA ALA A 315 30.25 4.32 8.95
C ALA A 315 29.19 4.31 10.06
N THR A 316 28.24 5.26 10.01
CA THR A 316 27.11 5.32 10.94
C THR A 316 26.16 4.14 10.74
N LYS A 317 25.87 3.76 9.49
CA LYS A 317 25.06 2.56 9.17
C LYS A 317 25.72 1.28 9.73
N THR A 318 27.00 1.10 9.48
CA THR A 318 27.76 -0.06 9.98
C THR A 318 27.71 -0.12 11.50
N LEU A 319 27.96 0.99 12.19
CA LEU A 319 27.89 1.03 13.66
C LEU A 319 26.51 0.65 14.18
N LEU A 320 25.42 1.14 13.55
CA LEU A 320 24.05 0.79 13.97
C LEU A 320 23.70 -0.66 13.64
N GLN A 321 24.22 -1.24 12.57
CA GLN A 321 24.08 -2.67 12.25
C GLN A 321 24.75 -3.56 13.29
N ASP A 322 25.93 -3.14 13.78
CA ASP A 322 26.68 -3.85 14.81
C ASP A 322 26.11 -3.65 16.22
N ASN A 323 25.21 -2.68 16.41
CA ASN A 323 24.58 -2.35 17.69
C ASN A 323 23.03 -2.32 17.57
N PRO A 324 22.36 -3.48 17.51
CA PRO A 324 20.92 -3.57 17.32
C PRO A 324 20.11 -2.82 18.40
N GLU A 325 20.51 -2.89 19.68
CA GLU A 325 19.83 -2.21 20.79
C GLU A 325 19.81 -0.68 20.59
N LEU A 326 20.93 -0.10 20.17
CA LEU A 326 21.01 1.32 19.87
C LEU A 326 20.17 1.68 18.64
N CYS A 327 20.15 0.81 17.64
CA CYS A 327 19.35 0.98 16.44
C CYS A 327 17.85 1.01 16.78
N GLU A 328 17.37 0.08 17.62
CA GLU A 328 15.99 0.01 18.09
C GLU A 328 15.60 1.21 18.95
N GLU A 329 16.51 1.69 19.82
CA GLU A 329 16.28 2.90 20.62
C GLU A 329 16.07 4.14 19.73
N ILE A 330 16.91 4.31 18.74
CA ILE A 330 16.80 5.43 17.78
C ILE A 330 15.53 5.30 16.95
N GLU A 331 15.21 4.09 16.45
CA GLU A 331 13.99 3.80 15.71
C GLU A 331 12.75 4.19 16.53
N ALA A 332 12.69 3.79 17.81
CA ALA A 332 11.56 4.11 18.68
C ALA A 332 11.34 5.63 18.81
N LYS A 333 12.42 6.40 18.96
CA LYS A 333 12.35 7.87 19.03
C LYS A 333 11.91 8.50 17.70
N ILE A 334 12.37 7.95 16.57
CA ILE A 334 11.91 8.38 15.24
C ILE A 334 10.42 8.13 15.10
N MET A 335 9.94 6.93 15.48
CA MET A 335 8.54 6.58 15.42
C MET A 335 7.66 7.50 16.29
N GLU A 336 8.15 7.91 17.46
CA GLU A 336 7.47 8.88 18.33
C GLU A 336 7.40 10.25 17.65
N ALA A 337 8.53 10.77 17.15
CA ALA A 337 8.59 12.06 16.48
C ALA A 337 7.73 12.13 15.19
N LEU A 338 7.50 11.00 14.52
CA LEU A 338 6.69 10.93 13.32
C LEU A 338 5.17 10.88 13.61
N LYS A 339 4.75 10.50 14.84
CA LYS A 339 3.33 10.53 15.25
C LYS A 339 2.80 11.94 15.42
N ASP A 340 3.67 12.89 15.75
CA ASP A 340 3.30 14.29 16.02
C ASP A 340 3.25 15.16 14.73
N LYS A 341 3.59 14.58 13.56
CA LYS A 341 3.59 15.24 12.24
C LYS A 341 2.44 14.73 11.35
#